data_57d50d92a673ae2dfc802d3af90a5723
#
_entry.id   57d50d92a673ae2dfc802d3af90a5723
#
_cell.length_a   1.000
_cell.length_b   1.000
_cell.length_c   1.000
_cell.angle_alpha   90.00
_cell.angle_beta   90.00
_cell.angle_gamma   90.00
#
_symmetry.space_group_name_H-M   'P 1'
#
loop_
_entity.id
_entity.type
_entity.pdbx_description
1 polymer ?
#
loop_
_entity_poly.entity_id
_entity_poly.type
_entity_poly.pdbx_seq_one_letter_code
_entity_poly.pdbx_strand_id
1 'polypeptide(L)'
;MSKEFFNLLWSKYAALRIDPESRLTERGDKHDAKDVYVVISAEAGLSGDIDLRLIEIVLKDYDPETTDIIVLGSHGAQQLRQRGVNYVRYYRVPESDSYIDVSPVIEAIKPYRNAKVYYEEYVSIGVQDIKSIDLIQSVKAMSEEAEDGANIITERDTIFEPSLDEIAGIMETAMMSLAFAQVILESSLAQDASRFNAMAVAKKRASELVGLYTTEYHRAKRSQSDRQMREVMISLKRKKRVVSHV
;
A
#
# COMPACT_ATOMS: atom_id res chain seq x y z
N MET A 1 -5.31 21.06 -2.95
CA MET A 1 -5.75 21.41 -1.57
C MET A 1 -4.71 21.00 -0.51
N SER A 2 -4.20 19.75 -0.47
CA SER A 2 -3.23 19.36 0.57
C SER A 2 -1.87 20.06 0.46
N LYS A 3 -1.30 20.23 -0.73
CA LYS A 3 0.00 20.91 -0.92
C LYS A 3 -0.07 22.39 -0.53
N GLU A 4 -1.12 23.11 -0.90
CA GLU A 4 -1.31 24.53 -0.56
C GLU A 4 -1.46 24.73 0.95
N PHE A 5 -2.22 23.84 1.61
CA PHE A 5 -2.39 23.90 3.06
C PHE A 5 -1.08 23.55 3.79
N PHE A 6 -0.34 22.57 3.29
CA PHE A 6 0.98 22.22 3.82
C PHE A 6 1.95 23.41 3.69
N ASN A 7 2.04 24.04 2.51
CA ASN A 7 2.88 25.20 2.29
C ASN A 7 2.51 26.38 3.19
N LEU A 8 1.21 26.58 3.45
CA LEU A 8 0.74 27.59 4.38
C LEU A 8 1.18 27.29 5.82
N LEU A 9 0.97 26.05 6.29
CA LEU A 9 1.43 25.63 7.62
C LEU A 9 2.93 25.79 7.75
N TRP A 10 3.68 25.33 6.73
CA TRP A 10 5.12 25.45 6.71
C TRP A 10 5.61 26.88 6.74
N SER A 11 5.04 27.78 5.92
CA SER A 11 5.41 29.19 5.92
C SER A 11 5.18 29.85 7.28
N LYS A 12 4.14 29.45 8.01
CA LYS A 12 3.87 29.93 9.36
C LYS A 12 4.87 29.34 10.37
N TYR A 13 5.19 28.06 10.26
CA TYR A 13 6.18 27.40 11.12
C TYR A 13 7.57 28.00 10.93
N ALA A 14 8.02 28.20 9.69
CA ALA A 14 9.29 28.84 9.37
C ALA A 14 9.35 30.29 9.88
N ALA A 15 8.22 31.01 9.85
CA ALA A 15 8.13 32.38 10.38
C ALA A 15 8.33 32.45 11.91
N LEU A 16 8.12 31.33 12.63
CA LEU A 16 8.39 31.24 14.08
C LEU A 16 9.86 31.06 14.41
N ARG A 17 10.75 30.91 13.41
CA ARG A 17 12.20 30.66 13.57
C ARG A 17 12.54 29.53 14.54
N ILE A 18 11.72 28.52 14.60
CA ILE A 18 11.96 27.33 15.39
C ILE A 18 12.84 26.41 14.55
N ASP A 19 13.99 26.01 15.08
CA ASP A 19 14.84 25.03 14.42
C ASP A 19 14.19 23.64 14.51
N PRO A 20 13.68 23.11 13.36
CA PRO A 20 13.04 21.79 13.36
C PRO A 20 14.01 20.67 13.75
N GLU A 21 15.34 20.85 13.50
CA GLU A 21 16.33 19.85 13.83
C GLU A 21 16.49 19.68 15.32
N SER A 22 16.58 20.77 16.07
CA SER A 22 16.76 20.67 17.53
C SER A 22 15.57 20.01 18.21
N ARG A 23 14.35 20.26 17.77
CA ARG A 23 13.12 19.72 18.40
C ARG A 23 12.79 18.30 17.99
N LEU A 24 13.01 17.97 16.71
CA LEU A 24 12.80 16.62 16.21
C LEU A 24 13.92 15.67 16.68
N THR A 25 15.15 16.19 16.87
CA THR A 25 16.26 15.45 17.45
C THR A 25 16.19 15.36 18.96
N GLU A 26 15.63 16.32 19.69
CA GLU A 26 15.35 16.17 21.12
C GLU A 26 14.39 15.01 21.43
N ARG A 27 13.52 14.63 20.48
CA ARG A 27 12.78 13.36 20.55
C ARG A 27 13.70 12.13 20.37
N GLY A 28 14.85 12.30 19.69
CA GLY A 28 15.82 11.24 19.36
C GLY A 28 16.93 10.98 20.37
N ASP A 29 17.05 11.77 21.44
CA ASP A 29 18.10 11.59 22.48
C ASP A 29 17.85 10.38 23.42
N LYS A 30 16.94 9.48 23.00
CA LYS A 30 16.83 8.15 23.59
C LYS A 30 17.84 7.24 22.91
N HIS A 31 19.07 7.24 23.41
CA HIS A 31 20.16 6.39 22.93
C HIS A 31 19.80 4.89 22.79
N ASP A 32 18.73 4.45 23.46
CA ASP A 32 18.21 3.07 23.43
C ASP A 32 16.92 2.91 22.62
N ALA A 33 16.42 3.96 21.93
CA ALA A 33 15.18 3.85 21.16
C ALA A 33 15.45 3.16 19.80
N LYS A 34 14.60 2.18 19.49
CA LYS A 34 14.62 1.50 18.20
C LYS A 34 14.13 2.42 17.07
N ASP A 35 14.46 2.05 15.86
CA ASP A 35 13.83 2.59 14.64
C ASP A 35 12.49 1.89 14.38
N VAL A 36 11.60 2.51 13.62
CA VAL A 36 10.35 1.88 13.22
C VAL A 36 10.16 1.94 11.70
N TYR A 37 9.80 0.81 11.12
CA TYR A 37 9.35 0.71 9.74
C TYR A 37 7.83 0.67 9.69
N VAL A 38 7.24 1.64 9.02
CA VAL A 38 5.81 1.69 8.78
C VAL A 38 5.55 1.19 7.37
N VAL A 39 4.84 0.08 7.26
CA VAL A 39 4.58 -0.58 5.97
C VAL A 39 3.12 -0.35 5.59
N ILE A 40 2.88 0.34 4.47
CA ILE A 40 1.55 0.59 3.94
C ILE A 40 1.28 -0.41 2.82
N SER A 41 0.37 -1.34 3.05
CA SER A 41 -0.01 -2.42 2.13
C SER A 41 -1.50 -2.44 1.87
N ALA A 42 -1.95 -3.25 0.92
CA ALA A 42 -3.36 -3.37 0.58
C ALA A 42 -4.19 -3.99 1.72
N GLU A 43 -5.41 -3.46 1.92
CA GLU A 43 -6.41 -4.08 2.79
C GLU A 43 -7.14 -5.22 2.08
N ALA A 44 -7.45 -5.05 0.79
CA ALA A 44 -8.13 -6.04 -0.03
C ALA A 44 -7.14 -6.78 -0.95
N GLY A 45 -7.38 -8.07 -1.19
CA GLY A 45 -6.60 -8.88 -2.10
C GLY A 45 -6.77 -8.51 -3.58
N LEU A 46 -6.14 -9.32 -4.43
CA LEU A 46 -6.15 -9.17 -5.90
C LEU A 46 -5.32 -7.99 -6.41
N SER A 47 -4.45 -7.43 -5.59
CA SER A 47 -3.50 -6.35 -5.94
C SER A 47 -2.29 -6.82 -6.77
N GLY A 48 -2.29 -8.07 -7.24
CA GLY A 48 -1.16 -8.65 -7.97
C GLY A 48 0.00 -9.02 -7.04
N ASP A 49 1.23 -8.67 -7.45
CA ASP A 49 2.47 -8.98 -6.73
C ASP A 49 3.05 -7.77 -5.97
N ILE A 50 2.35 -6.63 -5.98
CA ILE A 50 2.88 -5.37 -5.45
C ILE A 50 3.19 -5.45 -3.95
N ASP A 51 2.29 -6.02 -3.15
CA ASP A 51 2.51 -6.23 -1.71
C ASP A 51 3.67 -7.21 -1.44
N LEU A 52 3.87 -8.22 -2.30
CA LEU A 52 4.99 -9.15 -2.19
C LEU A 52 6.32 -8.42 -2.37
N ARG A 53 6.43 -7.58 -3.40
CA ARG A 53 7.61 -6.76 -3.67
C ARG A 53 7.88 -5.77 -2.55
N LEU A 54 6.82 -5.14 -2.03
CA LEU A 54 6.90 -4.24 -0.88
C LEU A 54 7.56 -4.93 0.32
N ILE A 55 7.04 -6.09 0.71
CA ILE A 55 7.56 -6.84 1.85
C ILE A 55 8.99 -7.34 1.60
N GLU A 56 9.33 -7.75 0.38
CA GLU A 56 10.70 -8.15 0.03
C GLU A 56 11.71 -7.01 0.20
N ILE A 57 11.33 -5.79 -0.16
CA ILE A 57 12.18 -4.61 0.02
C ILE A 57 12.31 -4.27 1.51
N VAL A 58 11.20 -4.28 2.26
CA VAL A 58 11.23 -4.05 3.71
C VAL A 58 12.15 -5.03 4.41
N LEU A 59 12.07 -6.32 4.07
CA LEU A 59 12.86 -7.37 4.72
C LEU A 59 14.36 -7.34 4.36
N LYS A 60 14.75 -6.71 3.26
CA LYS A 60 16.17 -6.49 2.96
C LYS A 60 16.83 -5.50 3.90
N ASP A 61 16.08 -4.50 4.32
CA ASP A 61 16.57 -3.44 5.20
C ASP A 61 16.33 -3.77 6.70
N TYR A 62 15.48 -4.77 6.99
CA TYR A 62 14.99 -5.06 8.33
C TYR A 62 16.01 -5.79 9.21
N ASP A 63 16.28 -5.24 10.39
CA ASP A 63 17.02 -5.88 11.46
C ASP A 63 16.14 -6.00 12.72
N PRO A 64 15.82 -7.23 13.18
CA PRO A 64 14.92 -7.45 14.32
C PRO A 64 15.43 -6.87 15.64
N GLU A 65 16.75 -6.69 15.80
CA GLU A 65 17.32 -6.19 17.05
C GLU A 65 17.16 -4.68 17.20
N THR A 66 17.24 -3.95 16.08
CA THR A 66 17.27 -2.48 16.06
C THR A 66 15.98 -1.84 15.57
N THR A 67 15.10 -2.61 14.93
CA THR A 67 13.95 -2.07 14.22
C THR A 67 12.67 -2.82 14.56
N ASP A 68 11.61 -2.07 14.80
CA ASP A 68 10.25 -2.61 14.95
C ASP A 68 9.43 -2.34 13.67
N ILE A 69 8.40 -3.15 13.42
CA ILE A 69 7.51 -2.98 12.26
C ILE A 69 6.09 -2.63 12.72
N ILE A 70 5.52 -1.60 12.11
CA ILE A 70 4.11 -1.25 12.18
C ILE A 70 3.51 -1.46 10.78
N VAL A 71 2.37 -2.14 10.71
CA VAL A 71 1.73 -2.48 9.43
C VAL A 71 0.38 -1.80 9.29
N LEU A 72 0.16 -1.18 8.15
CA LEU A 72 -1.15 -0.76 7.66
C LEU A 72 -1.55 -1.70 6.53
N GLY A 73 -2.76 -2.27 6.62
CA GLY A 73 -3.28 -3.20 5.62
C GLY A 73 -3.10 -4.68 5.98
N SER A 74 -4.14 -5.44 5.73
CA SER A 74 -4.20 -6.86 6.12
C SER A 74 -3.27 -7.75 5.29
N HIS A 75 -3.04 -7.39 4.02
CA HIS A 75 -2.21 -8.18 3.10
C HIS A 75 -0.75 -8.20 3.55
N GLY A 76 -0.17 -7.04 3.88
CA GLY A 76 1.20 -6.95 4.41
C GLY A 76 1.36 -7.68 5.73
N ALA A 77 0.38 -7.54 6.63
CA ALA A 77 0.37 -8.27 7.90
C ALA A 77 0.38 -9.79 7.69
N GLN A 78 -0.40 -10.29 6.74
CA GLN A 78 -0.41 -11.71 6.38
C GLN A 78 0.92 -12.16 5.78
N GLN A 79 1.50 -11.38 4.88
CA GLN A 79 2.79 -11.69 4.24
C GLN A 79 3.95 -11.74 5.24
N LEU A 80 4.00 -10.82 6.21
CA LEU A 80 5.01 -10.83 7.27
C LEU A 80 4.86 -12.07 8.16
N ARG A 81 3.63 -12.41 8.57
CA ARG A 81 3.37 -13.62 9.36
C ARG A 81 3.80 -14.90 8.64
N GLN A 82 3.53 -15.02 7.33
CA GLN A 82 3.94 -16.18 6.52
C GLN A 82 5.46 -16.35 6.47
N ARG A 83 6.22 -15.25 6.60
CA ARG A 83 7.68 -15.24 6.66
C ARG A 83 8.25 -15.34 8.08
N GLY A 84 7.38 -15.47 9.09
CA GLY A 84 7.79 -15.56 10.49
C GLY A 84 8.30 -14.25 11.08
N VAL A 85 7.99 -13.12 10.48
CA VAL A 85 8.37 -11.78 10.96
C VAL A 85 7.24 -11.19 11.80
N ASN A 86 7.57 -10.79 13.02
CA ASN A 86 6.63 -10.15 13.93
C ASN A 86 6.52 -8.64 13.66
N TYR A 87 5.34 -8.11 13.84
CA TYR A 87 5.09 -6.67 13.85
C TYR A 87 4.47 -6.25 15.19
N VAL A 88 4.76 -5.03 15.62
CA VAL A 88 4.34 -4.53 16.94
C VAL A 88 2.88 -4.07 16.93
N ARG A 89 2.45 -3.44 15.83
CA ARG A 89 1.08 -2.93 15.69
C ARG A 89 0.57 -3.13 14.28
N TYR A 90 -0.75 -3.29 14.19
CA TYR A 90 -1.51 -3.39 12.95
C TYR A 90 -2.62 -2.34 12.95
N TYR A 91 -2.76 -1.64 11.84
CA TYR A 91 -3.85 -0.71 11.59
C TYR A 91 -4.54 -1.05 10.27
N ARG A 92 -5.84 -0.87 10.22
CA ARG A 92 -6.58 -0.94 8.96
C ARG A 92 -6.30 0.28 8.12
N VAL A 93 -6.20 0.10 6.79
CA VAL A 93 -6.24 1.20 5.85
C VAL A 93 -7.67 1.75 5.82
N PRO A 94 -7.88 3.06 5.98
CA PRO A 94 -9.22 3.66 5.90
C PRO A 94 -9.88 3.40 4.55
N GLU A 95 -11.13 2.99 4.55
CA GLU A 95 -11.90 2.70 3.34
C GLU A 95 -12.47 3.96 2.65
N SER A 96 -12.41 5.11 3.30
CA SER A 96 -13.03 6.35 2.82
C SER A 96 -12.00 7.43 2.56
N ASP A 97 -12.02 8.00 1.35
CA ASP A 97 -11.16 9.11 0.93
C ASP A 97 -11.52 10.44 1.62
N SER A 98 -12.64 10.52 2.34
CA SER A 98 -13.16 11.78 2.87
C SER A 98 -12.47 12.25 4.16
N TYR A 99 -11.98 11.32 4.97
CA TYR A 99 -11.22 11.63 6.20
C TYR A 99 -10.37 10.44 6.61
N ILE A 100 -9.06 10.60 6.52
CA ILE A 100 -8.10 9.60 6.97
C ILE A 100 -7.57 10.03 8.33
N ASP A 101 -8.03 9.38 9.40
CA ASP A 101 -7.46 9.60 10.72
C ASP A 101 -6.16 8.83 10.89
N VAL A 102 -5.06 9.53 10.76
CA VAL A 102 -3.71 8.99 10.94
C VAL A 102 -3.16 9.20 12.35
N SER A 103 -3.90 9.87 13.21
CA SER A 103 -3.46 10.21 14.57
C SER A 103 -3.00 9.00 15.38
N PRO A 104 -3.70 7.84 15.36
CA PRO A 104 -3.25 6.66 16.09
C PRO A 104 -1.89 6.12 15.64
N VAL A 105 -1.59 6.26 14.34
CA VAL A 105 -0.32 5.81 13.77
C VAL A 105 0.79 6.79 14.13
N ILE A 106 0.54 8.08 14.02
CA ILE A 106 1.50 9.13 14.40
C ILE A 106 1.86 9.02 15.90
N GLU A 107 0.86 8.82 16.77
CA GLU A 107 1.13 8.59 18.21
C GLU A 107 1.95 7.31 18.46
N ALA A 108 1.75 6.26 17.65
CA ALA A 108 2.51 5.03 17.77
C ALA A 108 3.97 5.19 17.32
N ILE A 109 4.26 6.13 16.42
CA ILE A 109 5.60 6.39 15.87
C ILE A 109 6.43 7.31 16.79
N LYS A 110 5.78 8.21 17.52
CA LYS A 110 6.46 9.22 18.39
C LYS A 110 7.53 8.66 19.35
N PRO A 111 7.41 7.45 19.94
CA PRO A 111 8.42 6.93 20.85
C PRO A 111 9.71 6.44 20.17
N TYR A 112 9.70 6.27 18.86
CA TYR A 112 10.82 5.73 18.11
C TYR A 112 11.82 6.82 17.69
N ARG A 113 13.08 6.43 17.47
CA ARG A 113 14.16 7.34 17.08
C ARG A 113 13.95 7.84 15.65
N ASN A 114 13.76 6.92 14.70
CA ASN A 114 13.47 7.22 13.31
C ASN A 114 12.23 6.45 12.83
N ALA A 115 11.49 7.04 11.92
CA ALA A 115 10.31 6.43 11.30
C ALA A 115 10.45 6.44 9.78
N LYS A 116 10.72 5.27 9.21
CA LYS A 116 10.81 5.07 7.76
C LYS A 116 9.53 4.43 7.26
N VAL A 117 8.85 5.09 6.32
CA VAL A 117 7.58 4.64 5.73
C VAL A 117 7.86 4.01 4.39
N TYR A 118 7.47 2.74 4.22
CA TYR A 118 7.51 2.00 2.97
C TYR A 118 6.12 1.95 2.37
N TYR A 119 5.99 2.33 1.11
CA TYR A 119 4.72 2.42 0.42
C TYR A 119 4.87 2.17 -1.09
N GLU A 120 3.76 2.03 -1.75
CA GLU A 120 3.66 1.78 -3.18
C GLU A 120 3.37 3.08 -3.91
N GLU A 121 4.29 3.47 -4.79
CA GLU A 121 4.16 4.69 -5.60
C GLU A 121 3.43 4.40 -6.90
N TYR A 122 2.48 5.28 -7.25
CA TYR A 122 1.85 5.27 -8.56
C TYR A 122 2.71 6.02 -9.58
N VAL A 123 3.30 5.29 -10.55
CA VAL A 123 4.03 5.88 -11.68
C VAL A 123 3.11 5.98 -12.88
N SER A 124 2.40 4.92 -13.22
CA SER A 124 1.41 4.85 -14.31
C SER A 124 0.46 3.67 -14.06
N ILE A 125 -0.62 3.57 -14.88
CA ILE A 125 -1.52 2.42 -14.80
C ILE A 125 -0.78 1.09 -14.94
N GLY A 126 0.23 1.02 -15.81
CA GLY A 126 1.01 -0.19 -16.08
C GLY A 126 2.20 -0.42 -15.15
N VAL A 127 2.65 0.60 -14.43
CA VAL A 127 3.88 0.57 -13.64
C VAL A 127 3.64 1.19 -12.27
N GLN A 128 3.89 0.41 -11.23
CA GLN A 128 3.93 0.84 -9.85
C GLN A 128 5.31 0.52 -9.29
N ASP A 129 5.85 1.41 -8.49
CA ASP A 129 7.13 1.24 -7.82
C ASP A 129 6.97 1.21 -6.30
N ILE A 130 8.03 0.86 -5.59
CA ILE A 130 8.04 0.85 -4.14
C ILE A 130 9.04 1.89 -3.68
N LYS A 131 8.56 2.79 -2.83
CA LYS A 131 9.38 3.83 -2.23
C LYS A 131 9.42 3.71 -0.72
N SER A 132 10.49 4.26 -0.17
CA SER A 132 10.59 4.53 1.25
C SER A 132 10.88 6.02 1.47
N ILE A 133 10.22 6.59 2.44
CA ILE A 133 10.46 7.95 2.89
C ILE A 133 10.74 7.96 4.39
N ASP A 134 11.68 8.77 4.79
CA ASP A 134 11.81 9.15 6.19
C ASP A 134 10.80 10.26 6.48
N LEU A 135 9.92 10.03 7.47
CA LEU A 135 8.83 10.96 7.75
C LEU A 135 9.36 12.33 8.22
N ILE A 136 10.45 12.32 8.93
CA ILE A 136 11.09 13.53 9.45
C ILE A 136 11.79 14.29 8.33
N GLN A 137 12.54 13.57 7.47
CA GLN A 137 13.23 14.19 6.34
C GLN A 137 12.26 14.68 5.27
N SER A 138 11.11 14.01 5.06
CA SER A 138 10.12 14.48 4.07
C SER A 138 9.47 15.80 4.48
N VAL A 139 9.23 15.99 5.78
CA VAL A 139 8.77 17.29 6.30
C VAL A 139 9.83 18.37 6.06
N LYS A 140 11.12 18.06 6.20
CA LYS A 140 12.23 18.98 5.91
C LYS A 140 12.36 19.29 4.42
N ALA A 141 12.34 18.29 3.55
CA ALA A 141 12.47 18.49 2.10
C ALA A 141 11.33 19.37 1.50
N MET A 142 10.12 19.18 2.02
CA MET A 142 9.00 20.06 1.68
C MET A 142 9.18 21.48 2.20
N SER A 143 10.07 21.69 3.20
CA SER A 143 10.39 22.99 3.78
C SER A 143 11.31 23.82 2.91
N GLU A 144 12.30 23.20 2.31
CA GLU A 144 13.29 23.87 1.47
C GLU A 144 12.65 24.48 0.22
N GLU A 145 11.54 23.91 -0.26
CA GLU A 145 10.75 24.48 -1.37
C GLU A 145 9.92 25.75 -0.98
N ALA A 146 9.76 26.01 0.32
CA ALA A 146 8.87 27.07 0.82
C ALA A 146 9.60 28.30 1.41
N GLU A 147 10.94 28.34 1.42
CA GLU A 147 11.73 29.37 2.10
C GLU A 147 11.71 30.77 1.48
N ASP A 148 11.17 30.99 0.27
CA ASP A 148 11.13 32.28 -0.38
C ASP A 148 9.89 33.10 0.03
N GLY A 149 9.96 33.80 1.17
CA GLY A 149 9.02 34.87 1.47
C GLY A 149 8.34 34.95 2.84
N ALA A 150 8.81 34.19 3.83
CA ALA A 150 8.19 34.22 5.16
C ALA A 150 8.48 35.51 5.92
N ASN A 151 7.45 36.34 6.19
CA ASN A 151 7.54 37.43 7.19
C ASN A 151 7.82 36.80 8.57
N ILE A 152 8.94 37.21 9.16
CA ILE A 152 9.37 36.73 10.48
C ILE A 152 8.37 37.23 11.53
N ILE A 153 7.79 36.29 12.28
CA ILE A 153 6.91 36.58 13.43
C ILE A 153 7.80 36.55 14.68
N THR A 154 7.91 37.66 15.37
CA THR A 154 8.73 37.80 16.58
C THR A 154 7.86 37.74 17.84
N GLU A 155 8.32 37.13 18.91
CA GLU A 155 7.66 37.15 20.24
C GLU A 155 7.39 38.57 20.77
N ARG A 156 8.10 39.58 20.22
CA ARG A 156 7.89 40.97 20.62
C ARG A 156 6.64 41.59 20.04
N ASP A 157 6.16 41.06 18.91
CA ASP A 157 5.06 41.64 18.14
C ASP A 157 3.77 40.82 18.23
N THR A 158 3.87 39.59 18.83
CA THR A 158 2.77 38.65 18.83
C THR A 158 2.70 37.89 20.17
N ILE A 159 1.53 37.82 20.77
CA ILE A 159 1.26 37.04 21.96
C ILE A 159 0.89 35.60 21.50
N PHE A 160 1.65 34.63 21.95
CA PHE A 160 1.38 33.20 21.67
C PHE A 160 0.57 32.58 22.80
N GLU A 161 -0.58 32.00 22.46
CA GLU A 161 -1.39 31.18 23.36
C GLU A 161 -1.70 29.84 22.68
N PRO A 162 -1.36 28.69 23.32
CA PRO A 162 -0.80 28.56 24.67
C PRO A 162 0.67 29.02 24.78
N SER A 163 1.62 28.26 24.33
CA SER A 163 3.05 28.62 24.26
C SER A 163 3.59 28.40 22.86
N LEU A 164 4.70 29.06 22.53
CA LEU A 164 5.36 28.87 21.24
C LEU A 164 5.70 27.39 21.00
N ASP A 165 6.18 26.70 22.05
CA ASP A 165 6.54 25.28 22.00
C ASP A 165 5.34 24.35 21.74
N GLU A 166 4.21 24.61 22.36
CA GLU A 166 2.99 23.83 22.14
C GLU A 166 2.42 24.07 20.75
N ILE A 167 2.41 25.31 20.28
CA ILE A 167 1.98 25.67 18.91
C ILE A 167 2.85 24.94 17.88
N ALA A 168 4.19 24.97 18.06
CA ALA A 168 5.11 24.27 17.18
C ALA A 168 4.86 22.75 17.16
N GLY A 169 4.66 22.13 18.31
CA GLY A 169 4.35 20.70 18.40
C GLY A 169 3.05 20.30 17.74
N ILE A 170 2.02 21.17 17.81
CA ILE A 170 0.75 20.97 17.12
C ILE A 170 0.96 21.08 15.60
N MET A 171 1.70 22.08 15.14
CA MET A 171 1.99 22.28 13.72
C MET A 171 2.81 21.13 13.13
N GLU A 172 3.85 20.68 13.82
CA GLU A 172 4.65 19.50 13.43
C GLU A 172 3.78 18.24 13.31
N THR A 173 2.92 18.02 14.29
CA THR A 173 2.00 16.87 14.28
C THR A 173 1.02 16.96 13.11
N ALA A 174 0.51 18.15 12.82
CA ALA A 174 -0.38 18.38 11.67
C ALA A 174 0.33 18.16 10.35
N MET A 175 1.57 18.65 10.19
CA MET A 175 2.38 18.46 8.98
C MET A 175 2.70 16.97 8.77
N MET A 176 3.13 16.26 9.80
CA MET A 176 3.36 14.80 9.71
C MET A 176 2.07 14.05 9.33
N SER A 177 0.94 14.44 9.91
CA SER A 177 -0.34 13.82 9.61
C SER A 177 -0.76 14.03 8.15
N LEU A 178 -0.54 15.22 7.61
CA LEU A 178 -0.82 15.52 6.20
C LEU A 178 0.10 14.74 5.25
N ALA A 179 1.40 14.73 5.52
CA ALA A 179 2.37 13.99 4.73
C ALA A 179 2.03 12.48 4.72
N PHE A 180 1.72 11.93 5.90
CA PHE A 180 1.37 10.52 6.03
C PHE A 180 0.04 10.17 5.34
N ALA A 181 -0.99 11.01 5.47
CA ALA A 181 -2.25 10.83 4.76
C ALA A 181 -2.06 10.88 3.23
N GLN A 182 -1.19 11.76 2.73
CA GLN A 182 -0.86 11.81 1.31
C GLN A 182 -0.21 10.51 0.83
N VAL A 183 0.72 9.94 1.60
CA VAL A 183 1.38 8.68 1.28
C VAL A 183 0.39 7.51 1.25
N ILE A 184 -0.58 7.47 2.20
CA ILE A 184 -1.65 6.46 2.20
C ILE A 184 -2.49 6.56 0.91
N LEU A 185 -2.88 7.77 0.50
CA LEU A 185 -3.67 7.96 -0.72
C LEU A 185 -2.89 7.57 -1.98
N GLU A 186 -1.62 7.89 -2.05
CA GLU A 186 -0.74 7.50 -3.15
C GLU A 186 -0.58 5.98 -3.23
N SER A 187 -0.36 5.33 -2.10
CA SER A 187 -0.29 3.87 -2.00
C SER A 187 -1.61 3.22 -2.41
N SER A 188 -2.76 3.74 -1.96
CA SER A 188 -4.08 3.26 -2.39
C SER A 188 -4.25 3.32 -3.90
N LEU A 189 -3.86 4.44 -4.52
CA LEU A 189 -3.94 4.60 -5.98
C LEU A 189 -3.04 3.58 -6.71
N ALA A 190 -1.84 3.34 -6.21
CA ALA A 190 -0.91 2.35 -6.76
C ALA A 190 -1.48 0.93 -6.67
N GLN A 191 -2.08 0.58 -5.51
CA GLN A 191 -2.75 -0.70 -5.28
C GLN A 191 -3.94 -0.91 -6.22
N ASP A 192 -4.76 0.11 -6.44
CA ASP A 192 -5.89 0.04 -7.36
C ASP A 192 -5.45 -0.12 -8.82
N ALA A 193 -4.40 0.57 -9.23
CA ALA A 193 -3.80 0.39 -10.55
C ALA A 193 -3.22 -1.03 -10.73
N SER A 194 -2.52 -1.56 -9.73
CA SER A 194 -2.01 -2.94 -9.74
C SER A 194 -3.14 -3.96 -9.80
N ARG A 195 -4.21 -3.75 -9.04
CA ARG A 195 -5.42 -4.59 -9.05
C ARG A 195 -6.09 -4.58 -10.43
N PHE A 196 -6.23 -3.41 -11.05
CA PHE A 196 -6.77 -3.29 -12.41
C PHE A 196 -5.97 -4.13 -13.41
N ASN A 197 -4.63 -4.05 -13.37
CA ASN A 197 -3.76 -4.84 -14.22
C ASN A 197 -3.88 -6.34 -13.97
N ALA A 198 -3.86 -6.76 -12.70
CA ALA A 198 -4.00 -8.17 -12.31
C ALA A 198 -5.33 -8.75 -12.81
N MET A 199 -6.42 -8.00 -12.66
CA MET A 199 -7.75 -8.41 -13.12
C MET A 199 -7.84 -8.47 -14.65
N ALA A 200 -7.21 -7.53 -15.37
CA ALA A 200 -7.16 -7.57 -16.84
C ALA A 200 -6.44 -8.83 -17.35
N VAL A 201 -5.30 -9.18 -16.74
CA VAL A 201 -4.55 -10.41 -17.06
C VAL A 201 -5.38 -11.65 -16.70
N ALA A 202 -6.01 -11.68 -15.53
CA ALA A 202 -6.85 -12.80 -15.10
C ALA A 202 -8.04 -13.03 -16.06
N LYS A 203 -8.71 -11.93 -16.48
CA LYS A 203 -9.80 -12.00 -17.47
C LYS A 203 -9.34 -12.60 -18.80
N LYS A 204 -8.19 -12.19 -19.30
CA LYS A 204 -7.62 -12.73 -20.54
C LYS A 204 -7.35 -14.24 -20.42
N ARG A 205 -6.68 -14.66 -19.36
CA ARG A 205 -6.41 -16.10 -19.08
C ARG A 205 -7.69 -16.92 -18.95
N ALA A 206 -8.69 -16.41 -18.23
CA ALA A 206 -9.98 -17.08 -18.09
C ALA A 206 -10.66 -17.27 -19.45
N SER A 207 -10.66 -16.26 -20.33
CA SER A 207 -11.24 -16.35 -21.68
C SER A 207 -10.51 -17.39 -22.54
N GLU A 208 -9.18 -17.47 -22.48
CA GLU A 208 -8.40 -18.48 -23.18
C GLU A 208 -8.74 -19.89 -22.70
N LEU A 209 -8.84 -20.11 -21.38
CA LEU A 209 -9.21 -21.39 -20.79
C LEU A 209 -10.64 -21.81 -21.18
N VAL A 210 -11.60 -20.88 -21.18
CA VAL A 210 -12.96 -21.16 -21.65
C VAL A 210 -12.94 -21.65 -23.10
N GLY A 211 -12.16 -21.01 -23.99
CA GLY A 211 -12.00 -21.44 -25.38
C GLY A 211 -11.44 -22.86 -25.51
N LEU A 212 -10.41 -23.18 -24.72
CA LEU A 212 -9.79 -24.52 -24.70
C LEU A 212 -10.79 -25.57 -24.23
N TYR A 213 -11.43 -25.38 -23.08
CA TYR A 213 -12.38 -26.35 -22.51
C TYR A 213 -13.64 -26.50 -23.38
N THR A 214 -14.10 -25.44 -24.03
CA THR A 214 -15.19 -25.51 -24.99
C THR A 214 -14.82 -26.42 -26.17
N THR A 215 -13.60 -26.31 -26.69
CA THR A 215 -13.10 -27.15 -27.76
C THR A 215 -12.98 -28.63 -27.33
N GLU A 216 -12.44 -28.88 -26.16
CA GLU A 216 -12.35 -30.23 -25.58
C GLU A 216 -13.74 -30.83 -25.34
N TYR A 217 -14.67 -30.06 -24.80
CA TYR A 217 -16.04 -30.50 -24.60
C TYR A 217 -16.70 -30.93 -25.93
N HIS A 218 -16.56 -30.14 -26.99
CA HIS A 218 -17.11 -30.50 -28.29
C HIS A 218 -16.46 -31.73 -28.89
N ARG A 219 -15.14 -31.93 -28.71
CA ARG A 219 -14.43 -33.15 -29.12
C ARG A 219 -14.94 -34.36 -28.37
N ALA A 220 -15.07 -34.28 -27.05
CA ALA A 220 -15.58 -35.36 -26.20
C ALA A 220 -17.04 -35.74 -26.58
N LYS A 221 -17.89 -34.71 -26.77
CA LYS A 221 -19.29 -34.91 -27.19
C LYS A 221 -19.42 -35.59 -28.54
N ARG A 222 -18.60 -35.19 -29.57
CA ARG A 222 -18.55 -35.86 -30.88
C ARG A 222 -18.09 -37.29 -30.71
N SER A 223 -17.03 -37.56 -29.95
CA SER A 223 -16.54 -38.94 -29.71
C SER A 223 -17.60 -39.84 -29.09
N GLN A 224 -18.38 -39.31 -28.13
CA GLN A 224 -19.50 -40.01 -27.52
C GLN A 224 -20.61 -40.31 -28.53
N SER A 225 -21.01 -39.33 -29.34
CA SER A 225 -22.00 -39.52 -30.41
C SER A 225 -21.54 -40.56 -31.42
N ASP A 226 -20.28 -40.51 -31.86
CA ASP A 226 -19.72 -41.47 -32.81
C ASP A 226 -19.67 -42.86 -32.23
N ARG A 227 -19.42 -43.01 -30.94
CA ARG A 227 -19.49 -44.32 -30.25
C ARG A 227 -20.90 -44.88 -30.22
N GLN A 228 -21.92 -44.08 -29.87
CA GLN A 228 -23.33 -44.45 -29.90
C GLN A 228 -23.77 -44.83 -31.30
N MET A 229 -23.40 -44.03 -32.31
CA MET A 229 -23.71 -44.33 -33.72
C MET A 229 -23.12 -45.68 -34.16
N ARG A 230 -21.85 -45.96 -33.80
CA ARG A 230 -21.22 -47.26 -34.09
C ARG A 230 -21.95 -48.41 -33.43
N GLU A 231 -22.38 -48.29 -32.18
CA GLU A 231 -23.13 -49.30 -31.44
C GLU A 231 -24.46 -49.61 -32.12
N VAL A 232 -25.21 -48.58 -32.55
CA VAL A 232 -26.43 -48.70 -33.31
C VAL A 232 -26.20 -49.39 -34.66
N MET A 233 -25.15 -49.01 -35.37
CA MET A 233 -24.82 -49.64 -36.70
C MET A 233 -24.43 -51.10 -36.52
N ILE A 234 -23.74 -51.49 -35.49
CA ILE A 234 -23.37 -52.88 -35.19
C ILE A 234 -24.67 -53.70 -34.88
N SER A 235 -25.55 -53.14 -34.06
CA SER A 235 -26.82 -53.77 -33.73
C SER A 235 -27.72 -54.03 -34.97
N LEU A 236 -27.80 -53.05 -35.87
CA LEU A 236 -28.55 -53.16 -37.13
C LEU A 236 -27.93 -54.21 -38.06
N LYS A 237 -26.59 -54.26 -38.19
CA LYS A 237 -25.92 -55.29 -38.98
C LYS A 237 -26.14 -56.70 -38.44
N ARG A 238 -26.13 -56.89 -37.11
CA ARG A 238 -26.46 -58.17 -36.48
C ARG A 238 -27.90 -58.58 -36.79
N LYS A 239 -28.90 -57.66 -36.70
CA LYS A 239 -30.30 -57.98 -36.99
C LYS A 239 -30.52 -58.34 -38.46
N LYS A 240 -29.84 -57.70 -39.42
CA LYS A 240 -29.89 -58.06 -40.85
C LYS A 240 -29.36 -59.46 -41.12
N ARG A 241 -28.24 -59.90 -40.43
CA ARG A 241 -27.68 -61.24 -40.62
C ARG A 241 -28.61 -62.32 -40.10
N VAL A 242 -29.33 -62.10 -39.01
CA VAL A 242 -30.30 -63.08 -38.49
C VAL A 242 -31.48 -63.24 -39.40
N VAL A 243 -31.97 -62.20 -40.07
CA VAL A 243 -33.09 -62.23 -41.00
C VAL A 243 -32.73 -62.86 -42.37
N SER A 244 -31.44 -62.88 -42.78
CA SER A 244 -30.97 -63.48 -44.01
C SER A 244 -30.62 -64.95 -43.90
N HIS A 245 -30.75 -65.59 -42.73
CA HIS A 245 -30.52 -67.01 -42.47
C HIS A 245 -31.80 -67.79 -42.07
N VAL A 246 -32.97 -67.15 -42.21
CA VAL A 246 -34.29 -67.79 -42.16
C VAL A 246 -34.90 -67.74 -43.60
#